data_555e75462ca9a9c17beb8e9c127fce20
#
_entry.id   555e75462ca9a9c17beb8e9c127fce20
#
_cell.length_a   1.000
_cell.length_b   1.000
_cell.length_c   1.000
_cell.angle_alpha   90.00
_cell.angle_beta   90.00
_cell.angle_gamma   90.00
#
_symmetry.space_group_name_H-M   'P 1'
#
loop_
_entity.id
_entity.type
_entity.pdbx_description
1 polymer ?
#
loop_
_entity_poly.entity_id
_entity_poly.type
_entity_poly.pdbx_seq_one_letter_code
_entity_poly.pdbx_strand_id
1 'polypeptide(L)'
;MTNTLTSNAKDTIAQIERSAKLGVDLVRVSVPDKESSHSLKEIVKHSPVPIIADIHFHYKRGIEAANNGASCIRINPGNIGSIERIKEVIKAAKDNNCSIRVGVNAGSLEKQILEKFSEPNPEALVESAKLNICLLYTTDAADE
;
A
#
# COMPACT_ATOMS: atom_id res chain seq x y z
N MET A 1 -0.89 3.58 12.58
CA MET A 1 0.32 3.81 11.75
C MET A 1 1.43 4.30 12.65
N THR A 2 2.66 3.82 12.44
CA THR A 2 3.82 4.30 13.16
C THR A 2 4.09 5.78 12.86
N ASN A 3 4.72 6.47 13.80
CA ASN A 3 5.18 7.86 13.64
C ASN A 3 6.72 7.97 13.63
N THR A 4 7.40 6.83 13.71
CA THR A 4 8.85 6.72 13.54
C THR A 4 9.23 6.73 12.06
N LEU A 5 10.45 7.11 11.75
CA LEU A 5 11.02 6.93 10.41
C LEU A 5 11.23 5.43 10.16
N THR A 6 10.63 4.90 9.10
CA THR A 6 10.73 3.47 8.77
C THR A 6 12.16 3.04 8.45
N SER A 7 12.99 3.94 7.94
CA SER A 7 14.44 3.72 7.77
C SER A 7 15.17 3.46 9.10
N ASN A 8 14.62 3.90 10.23
CA ASN A 8 15.08 3.49 11.56
C ASN A 8 14.29 2.25 12.02
N ALA A 9 14.74 1.07 11.61
CA ALA A 9 14.09 -0.20 11.93
C ALA A 9 13.93 -0.42 13.43
N LYS A 10 14.97 -0.12 14.23
CA LYS A 10 14.98 -0.34 15.68
C LYS A 10 13.85 0.40 16.40
N ASP A 11 13.71 1.69 16.13
CA ASP A 11 12.70 2.51 16.78
C ASP A 11 11.30 2.14 16.30
N THR A 12 11.18 1.78 15.02
CA THR A 12 9.92 1.34 14.43
C THR A 12 9.46 0.00 15.03
N ILE A 13 10.36 -0.97 15.18
CA ILE A 13 10.08 -2.27 15.83
C ILE A 13 9.64 -2.03 17.28
N ALA A 14 10.38 -1.23 18.04
CA ALA A 14 10.03 -0.91 19.42
C ALA A 14 8.64 -0.27 19.55
N GLN A 15 8.24 0.59 18.60
CA GLN A 15 6.90 1.15 18.55
C GLN A 15 5.84 0.10 18.24
N ILE A 16 6.10 -0.80 17.28
CA ILE A 16 5.19 -1.89 16.90
C ILE A 16 4.97 -2.83 18.10
N GLU A 17 6.03 -3.24 18.79
CA GLU A 17 5.95 -4.09 19.97
C GLU A 17 5.11 -3.48 21.09
N ARG A 18 5.31 -2.17 21.37
CA ARG A 18 4.46 -1.47 22.34
C ARG A 18 3.00 -1.45 21.94
N SER A 19 2.72 -1.20 20.64
CA SER A 19 1.35 -1.21 20.13
C SER A 19 0.71 -2.58 20.21
N ALA A 20 1.44 -3.63 19.88
CA ALA A 20 0.98 -5.02 19.97
C ALA A 20 0.63 -5.42 21.41
N LYS A 21 1.44 -5.02 22.41
CA LYS A 21 1.14 -5.23 23.84
C LYS A 21 -0.15 -4.55 24.28
N LEU A 22 -0.58 -3.50 23.58
CA LEU A 22 -1.84 -2.80 23.84
C LEU A 22 -3.03 -3.39 23.05
N GLY A 23 -2.85 -4.50 22.37
CA GLY A 23 -3.91 -5.22 21.67
C GLY A 23 -4.18 -4.79 20.24
N VAL A 24 -3.18 -4.20 19.55
CA VAL A 24 -3.28 -3.88 18.13
C VAL A 24 -3.12 -5.14 17.29
N ASP A 25 -4.07 -5.43 16.38
CA ASP A 25 -4.08 -6.62 15.53
C ASP A 25 -3.13 -6.52 14.33
N LEU A 26 -2.87 -5.31 13.84
CA LEU A 26 -2.00 -5.05 12.69
C LEU A 26 -1.46 -3.62 12.72
N VAL A 27 -0.31 -3.39 12.12
CA VAL A 27 0.32 -2.07 12.09
C VAL A 27 0.65 -1.64 10.67
N ARG A 28 0.40 -0.36 10.36
CA ARG A 28 0.76 0.26 9.08
C ARG A 28 2.04 1.07 9.25
N VAL A 29 3.00 0.86 8.35
CA VAL A 29 4.26 1.60 8.25
C VAL A 29 4.36 2.29 6.89
N SER A 30 4.87 3.51 6.86
CA SER A 30 5.09 4.24 5.61
C SER A 30 6.37 3.76 4.93
N VAL A 31 6.35 3.59 3.60
CA VAL A 31 7.52 3.20 2.81
C VAL A 31 7.74 4.22 1.68
N PRO A 32 8.22 5.42 2.01
CA PRO A 32 8.35 6.51 1.04
C PRO A 32 9.56 6.35 0.11
N ASP A 33 10.62 5.70 0.56
CA ASP A 33 11.92 5.65 -0.09
C ASP A 33 12.56 4.25 -0.05
N LYS A 34 13.75 4.14 -0.66
CA LYS A 34 14.50 2.89 -0.75
C LYS A 34 15.05 2.44 0.61
N GLU A 35 15.45 3.37 1.46
CA GLU A 35 15.99 3.04 2.79
C GLU A 35 14.91 2.44 3.68
N SER A 36 13.73 3.03 3.67
CA SER A 36 12.54 2.50 4.34
C SER A 36 12.16 1.12 3.82
N SER A 37 12.23 0.91 2.50
CA SER A 37 11.98 -0.39 1.89
C SER A 37 13.00 -1.44 2.32
N HIS A 38 14.27 -1.07 2.42
CA HIS A 38 15.32 -1.97 2.89
C HIS A 38 15.11 -2.38 4.36
N SER A 39 14.79 -1.41 5.21
CA SER A 39 14.52 -1.63 6.63
C SER A 39 13.25 -2.45 6.88
N LEU A 40 12.31 -2.45 5.95
CA LEU A 40 11.03 -3.15 6.07
C LEU A 40 11.22 -4.65 6.28
N LYS A 41 12.22 -5.28 5.67
CA LYS A 41 12.53 -6.70 5.84
C LYS A 41 12.82 -7.05 7.31
N GLU A 42 13.60 -6.22 7.97
CA GLU A 42 13.93 -6.40 9.39
C GLU A 42 12.71 -6.14 10.28
N ILE A 43 11.94 -5.09 9.95
CA ILE A 43 10.70 -4.75 10.67
C ILE A 43 9.70 -5.90 10.59
N VAL A 44 9.45 -6.45 9.41
CA VAL A 44 8.52 -7.58 9.22
C VAL A 44 8.99 -8.81 10.01
N LYS A 45 10.29 -9.12 9.95
CA LYS A 45 10.87 -10.28 10.65
C LYS A 45 10.67 -10.24 12.18
N HIS A 46 10.73 -9.05 12.77
CA HIS A 46 10.65 -8.86 14.23
C HIS A 46 9.27 -8.37 14.70
N SER A 47 8.35 -8.11 13.80
CA SER A 47 7.01 -7.67 14.17
C SER A 47 6.17 -8.82 14.74
N PRO A 48 5.56 -8.67 15.94
CA PRO A 48 4.63 -9.64 16.49
C PRO A 48 3.25 -9.61 15.81
N VAL A 49 2.99 -8.64 14.94
CA VAL A 49 1.70 -8.46 14.25
C VAL A 49 1.93 -8.21 12.76
N PRO A 50 0.94 -8.51 11.89
CA PRO A 50 1.04 -8.28 10.46
C PRO A 50 1.34 -6.81 10.13
N ILE A 51 2.18 -6.59 9.12
CA ILE A 51 2.58 -5.26 8.66
C ILE A 51 1.87 -4.90 7.36
N ILE A 52 1.25 -3.71 7.35
CA ILE A 52 0.75 -3.05 6.14
C ILE A 52 1.79 -2.03 5.68
N ALA A 53 2.36 -2.23 4.51
CA ALA A 53 3.27 -1.26 3.88
C ALA A 53 2.47 -0.20 3.12
N ASP A 54 2.59 1.06 3.53
CA ASP A 54 1.90 2.20 2.90
C ASP A 54 2.78 2.83 1.83
N ILE A 55 2.41 2.62 0.58
CA ILE A 55 3.15 3.05 -0.60
C ILE A 55 2.52 4.33 -1.15
N HIS A 56 3.29 5.42 -1.21
CA HIS A 56 2.76 6.72 -1.61
C HIS A 56 2.85 6.96 -3.13
N PHE A 57 4.05 6.91 -3.72
CA PHE A 57 4.25 7.32 -5.12
C PHE A 57 5.04 6.32 -5.97
N HIS A 58 5.96 5.58 -5.37
CA HIS A 58 6.89 4.73 -6.11
C HIS A 58 6.44 3.27 -6.14
N TYR A 59 5.87 2.81 -7.25
CA TYR A 59 5.40 1.45 -7.43
C TYR A 59 6.45 0.37 -7.08
N LYS A 60 7.75 0.65 -7.34
CA LYS A 60 8.84 -0.27 -6.97
C LYS A 60 8.92 -0.53 -5.48
N ARG A 61 8.53 0.44 -4.63
CA ARG A 61 8.45 0.23 -3.18
C ARG A 61 7.36 -0.77 -2.82
N GLY A 62 6.26 -0.81 -3.59
CA GLY A 62 5.22 -1.82 -3.45
C GLY A 62 5.74 -3.23 -3.76
N ILE A 63 6.45 -3.40 -4.86
CA ILE A 63 7.09 -4.67 -5.23
C ILE A 63 8.08 -5.12 -4.16
N GLU A 64 8.97 -4.23 -3.73
CA GLU A 64 9.94 -4.52 -2.68
C GLU A 64 9.26 -4.86 -1.34
N ALA A 65 8.17 -4.18 -0.98
CA ALA A 65 7.43 -4.46 0.24
C ALA A 65 6.82 -5.87 0.23
N ALA A 66 6.23 -6.30 -0.90
CA ALA A 66 5.76 -7.67 -1.06
C ALA A 66 6.90 -8.68 -0.89
N ASN A 67 8.02 -8.45 -1.60
CA ASN A 67 9.20 -9.33 -1.54
C ASN A 67 9.85 -9.37 -0.15
N ASN A 68 9.69 -8.32 0.65
CA ASN A 68 10.17 -8.24 2.02
C ASN A 68 9.20 -8.85 3.05
N GLY A 69 8.07 -9.42 2.61
CA GLY A 69 7.14 -10.16 3.44
C GLY A 69 6.06 -9.32 4.12
N ALA A 70 5.77 -8.12 3.62
CA ALA A 70 4.61 -7.36 4.09
C ALA A 70 3.33 -8.17 3.89
N SER A 71 2.45 -8.21 4.89
CA SER A 71 1.19 -8.96 4.80
C SER A 71 0.16 -8.25 3.91
N CYS A 72 0.30 -6.94 3.77
CA CYS A 72 -0.56 -6.11 2.93
C CYS A 72 0.22 -4.91 2.39
N ILE A 73 -0.05 -4.54 1.14
CA ILE A 73 0.39 -3.30 0.54
C ILE A 73 -0.81 -2.36 0.42
N ARG A 74 -0.69 -1.15 0.96
CA ARG A 74 -1.65 -0.10 0.69
C ARG A 74 -1.13 0.77 -0.44
N ILE A 75 -1.86 0.86 -1.52
CA ILE A 75 -1.56 1.73 -2.67
C ILE A 75 -2.71 2.70 -2.94
N ASN A 76 -2.35 3.85 -3.52
CA ASN A 76 -3.30 4.72 -4.18
C ASN A 76 -2.99 4.66 -5.68
N PRO A 77 -3.81 3.97 -6.50
CA PRO A 77 -3.54 3.79 -7.91
C PRO A 77 -3.38 5.11 -8.68
N GLY A 78 -4.11 6.17 -8.29
CA GLY A 78 -3.96 7.50 -8.85
C GLY A 78 -2.56 8.11 -8.68
N ASN A 79 -1.79 7.67 -7.69
CA ASN A 79 -0.41 8.12 -7.44
C ASN A 79 0.65 7.18 -8.04
N ILE A 80 0.29 5.95 -8.37
CA ILE A 80 1.23 4.96 -8.93
C ILE A 80 1.57 5.27 -10.39
N GLY A 81 0.64 5.82 -11.13
CA GLY A 81 0.81 6.27 -12.51
C GLY A 81 0.16 5.32 -13.53
N SER A 82 0.94 4.50 -14.25
CA SER A 82 0.37 3.71 -15.34
C SER A 82 -0.20 2.36 -14.88
N ILE A 83 -1.10 1.82 -15.69
CA ILE A 83 -1.72 0.49 -15.48
C ILE A 83 -0.65 -0.61 -15.44
N GLU A 84 0.39 -0.52 -16.28
CA GLU A 84 1.49 -1.49 -16.31
C GLU A 84 2.21 -1.57 -14.98
N ARG A 85 2.47 -0.42 -14.34
CA ARG A 85 3.11 -0.38 -13.01
C ARG A 85 2.21 -0.98 -11.93
N ILE A 86 0.90 -0.76 -12.03
CA ILE A 86 -0.07 -1.37 -11.11
C ILE A 86 -0.04 -2.89 -11.29
N LYS A 87 0.00 -3.40 -12.53
CA LYS A 87 0.12 -4.83 -12.83
C LYS A 87 1.38 -5.47 -12.24
N GLU A 88 2.53 -4.78 -12.33
CA GLU A 88 3.77 -5.26 -11.69
C GLU A 88 3.62 -5.39 -10.16
N VAL A 89 2.96 -4.43 -9.50
CA VAL A 89 2.70 -4.49 -8.05
C VAL A 89 1.74 -5.63 -7.72
N ILE A 90 0.66 -5.82 -8.49
CA ILE A 90 -0.30 -6.91 -8.31
C ILE A 90 0.40 -8.27 -8.42
N LYS A 91 1.21 -8.45 -9.46
CA LYS A 91 1.98 -9.67 -9.66
C LYS A 91 2.89 -9.96 -8.47
N ALA A 92 3.68 -8.98 -8.02
CA ALA A 92 4.55 -9.16 -6.86
C ALA A 92 3.76 -9.49 -5.58
N ALA A 93 2.60 -8.88 -5.39
CA ALA A 93 1.73 -9.17 -4.26
C ALA A 93 1.19 -10.61 -4.32
N LYS A 94 0.73 -11.07 -5.49
CA LYS A 94 0.26 -12.44 -5.72
C LYS A 94 1.36 -13.46 -5.48
N ASP A 95 2.55 -13.25 -6.06
CA ASP A 95 3.70 -14.14 -5.92
C ASP A 95 4.16 -14.31 -4.45
N ASN A 96 3.85 -13.34 -3.58
CA ASN A 96 4.24 -13.33 -2.17
C ASN A 96 3.05 -13.51 -1.19
N ASN A 97 1.86 -13.88 -1.63
CA ASN A 97 0.65 -13.97 -0.81
C ASN A 97 0.37 -12.68 0.00
N CYS A 98 0.69 -11.53 -0.58
CA CYS A 98 0.51 -10.22 0.02
C CYS A 98 -0.83 -9.62 -0.45
N SER A 99 -1.71 -9.25 0.47
CA SER A 99 -2.96 -8.61 0.11
C SER A 99 -2.76 -7.16 -0.36
N ILE A 100 -3.71 -6.64 -1.14
CA ILE A 100 -3.67 -5.25 -1.60
C ILE A 100 -4.84 -4.47 -0.99
N ARG A 101 -4.53 -3.32 -0.44
CA ARG A 101 -5.50 -2.34 0.03
C ARG A 101 -5.49 -1.11 -0.87
N VAL A 102 -6.62 -0.84 -1.51
CA VAL A 102 -6.81 0.38 -2.31
C VAL A 102 -7.17 1.54 -1.38
N GLY A 103 -6.43 2.63 -1.49
CA GLY A 103 -6.74 3.89 -0.83
C GLY A 103 -6.99 4.98 -1.87
N VAL A 104 -8.12 5.66 -1.78
CA VAL A 104 -8.45 6.82 -2.62
C VAL A 104 -8.52 8.07 -1.78
N ASN A 105 -8.09 9.20 -2.33
CA ASN A 105 -8.10 10.50 -1.66
C ASN A 105 -8.61 11.58 -2.60
N ALA A 106 -9.27 12.58 -2.06
CA ALA A 106 -9.79 13.72 -2.82
C ALA A 106 -8.71 14.44 -3.66
N GLY A 107 -7.49 14.56 -3.13
CA GLY A 107 -6.37 15.23 -3.82
C GLY A 107 -5.68 14.41 -4.91
N SER A 108 -6.08 13.15 -5.13
CA SER A 108 -5.48 12.25 -6.12
C SER A 108 -6.52 11.54 -7.00
N LEU A 109 -7.69 12.13 -7.12
CA LEU A 109 -8.73 11.65 -8.05
C LEU A 109 -8.24 11.74 -9.49
N GLU A 110 -8.60 10.77 -10.29
CA GLU A 110 -8.33 10.71 -11.72
C GLU A 110 -9.01 11.88 -12.45
N LYS A 111 -8.35 12.44 -13.47
CA LYS A 111 -8.86 13.58 -14.24
C LYS A 111 -10.26 13.33 -14.79
N GLN A 112 -10.52 12.14 -15.30
CA GLN A 112 -11.83 11.77 -15.86
C GLN A 112 -12.95 11.84 -14.82
N ILE A 113 -12.64 11.49 -13.57
CA ILE A 113 -13.60 11.56 -12.46
C ILE A 113 -13.83 13.02 -12.08
N LEU A 114 -12.77 13.83 -11.98
CA LEU A 114 -12.89 15.26 -11.72
C LEU A 114 -13.67 15.99 -12.80
N GLU A 115 -13.51 15.63 -14.08
CA GLU A 115 -14.30 16.18 -15.18
C GLU A 115 -15.79 15.82 -15.07
N LYS A 116 -16.10 14.59 -14.60
CA LYS A 116 -17.49 14.13 -14.43
C LYS A 116 -18.20 14.78 -13.23
N PHE A 117 -17.50 14.97 -12.13
CA PHE A 117 -18.08 15.42 -10.84
C PHE A 117 -17.78 16.89 -10.53
N SER A 118 -16.93 17.56 -11.32
CA SER A 118 -16.51 18.96 -11.18
C SER A 118 -15.70 19.27 -9.91
N GLU A 119 -15.90 18.51 -8.83
CA GLU A 119 -15.20 18.65 -7.56
C GLU A 119 -15.07 17.30 -6.83
N PRO A 120 -14.10 17.14 -5.91
CA PRO A 120 -14.01 15.98 -5.05
C PRO A 120 -15.21 15.92 -4.10
N ASN A 121 -16.06 14.92 -4.27
CA ASN A 121 -17.21 14.64 -3.41
C ASN A 121 -17.24 13.14 -3.07
N PRO A 122 -18.09 12.66 -2.14
CA PRO A 122 -18.16 11.26 -1.76
C PRO A 122 -18.43 10.32 -2.95
N GLU A 123 -19.28 10.73 -3.89
CA GLU A 123 -19.63 9.95 -5.09
C GLU A 123 -18.44 9.79 -6.01
N ALA A 124 -17.64 10.85 -6.20
CA ALA A 124 -16.39 10.81 -6.96
C ALA A 124 -15.36 9.84 -6.34
N LEU A 125 -15.24 9.84 -5.02
CA LEU A 125 -14.37 8.89 -4.30
C LEU A 125 -14.83 7.44 -4.46
N VAL A 126 -16.12 7.19 -4.39
CA VAL A 126 -16.70 5.84 -4.62
C VAL A 126 -16.46 5.39 -6.05
N GLU A 127 -16.64 6.26 -7.04
CA GLU A 127 -16.37 5.95 -8.46
C GLU A 127 -14.89 5.60 -8.67
N SER A 128 -13.97 6.41 -8.12
CA SER A 128 -12.53 6.14 -8.16
C SER A 128 -12.19 4.79 -7.52
N ALA A 129 -12.75 4.51 -6.35
CA ALA A 129 -12.53 3.23 -5.68
C ALA A 129 -13.00 2.05 -6.52
N LYS A 130 -14.20 2.14 -7.13
CA LYS A 130 -14.75 1.10 -8.00
C LYS A 130 -13.88 0.84 -9.21
N LEU A 131 -13.43 1.89 -9.91
CA LEU A 131 -12.55 1.77 -11.07
C LEU A 131 -11.25 1.04 -10.71
N ASN A 132 -10.64 1.41 -9.60
CA ASN A 132 -9.38 0.83 -9.16
C ASN A 132 -9.54 -0.62 -8.68
N ILE A 133 -10.64 -0.95 -8.02
CA ILE A 133 -10.96 -2.32 -7.62
C ILE A 133 -11.21 -3.18 -8.88
N CYS A 134 -12.00 -2.69 -9.84
CA CYS A 134 -12.21 -3.39 -11.11
C CYS A 134 -10.90 -3.67 -11.84
N LEU A 135 -9.97 -2.70 -11.87
CA LEU A 135 -8.66 -2.88 -12.48
C LEU A 135 -7.86 -4.01 -11.81
N LEU A 136 -7.90 -4.11 -10.48
CA LEU A 136 -7.23 -5.17 -9.74
C LEU A 136 -7.81 -6.54 -10.12
N TYR A 137 -9.12 -6.70 -10.11
CA TYR A 137 -9.79 -7.97 -10.46
C TYR A 137 -9.60 -8.37 -11.92
N THR A 138 -9.70 -7.44 -12.86
CA THR A 138 -9.50 -7.74 -14.28
C THR A 138 -8.07 -8.09 -14.64
N THR A 139 -7.10 -7.58 -13.88
CA THR A 139 -5.69 -7.91 -14.06
C THR A 139 -5.39 -9.31 -13.53
N ASP A 140 -6.04 -9.73 -12.44
CA ASP A 140 -5.89 -11.06 -11.86
C ASP A 140 -6.55 -12.13 -12.74
N ALA A 141 -7.71 -11.85 -13.33
CA ALA A 141 -8.44 -12.77 -14.21
C ALA A 141 -7.81 -12.94 -15.61
N ALA A 142 -6.91 -12.06 -16.01
CA ALA A 142 -6.25 -12.16 -17.34
C ALA A 142 -5.06 -13.15 -17.35
N ASP A 143 -4.63 -13.63 -16.19
CA ASP A 143 -3.51 -14.56 -16.03
C ASP A 143 -3.99 -16.03 -15.78
N GLU A 144 -5.30 -16.30 -15.82
CA GLU A 144 -5.92 -17.64 -15.85
C GLU A 144 -6.29 -18.02 -17.31
#